data_f1e222d507290d64d378f5fb6f4fbd70
#
_entry.id   f1e222d507290d64d378f5fb6f4fbd70
#
_cell.length_a   1.000
_cell.length_b   1.000
_cell.length_c   1.000
_cell.angle_alpha   90.00
_cell.angle_beta   90.00
_cell.angle_gamma   90.00
#
_symmetry.space_group_name_H-M   'P 1'
#
loop_
_entity.id
_entity.type
_entity.pdbx_description
1 polymer ?
#
loop_
_entity_poly.entity_id
_entity_poly.type
_entity_poly.pdbx_seq_one_letter_code
_entity_poly.pdbx_strand_id
1 'polypeptide(L)'
;MKTQFLNENYGEKNIIFATGTPVENSFAELWSIFDYIMPDYLFSYRYFRQHYESPVVKDGNEQAKQSLQRIVKPFILRRMKSGVLTELPEKTETVLLSEMEKEQSGIYSANVAEVRSAVTASNGDNTEKIKILAMLTRLRQICCDPALVYDNYNGKSAKLEQCMELVESCVNSGHKLLLFSQFTSMLDIVAARLDGMGIRYFMLTGSTKPAQRLKMVNSFNSDDTSVFLISLKAGGTGLNLTGADVVIHYDPWWNSSAENQASDRAYRIGQKKNVQIYKLITRNTIEEKIRELQQAKSGLADIVLSGGENSGNIMSMTSEEILELLK
;
A
#
# COMPACT_ATOMS: atom_id res chain seq x y z
N MET A 1 -0.82 3.42 24.23
CA MET A 1 -0.14 4.46 25.04
C MET A 1 -0.38 5.90 24.59
N LYS A 2 -0.78 6.19 23.34
CA LYS A 2 -1.16 7.56 22.91
C LYS A 2 -2.62 7.95 23.23
N THR A 3 -3.49 7.00 23.45
CA THR A 3 -4.93 7.20 23.70
C THR A 3 -5.23 7.73 25.10
N GLN A 4 -4.44 7.35 26.09
CA GLN A 4 -4.64 7.75 27.50
C GLN A 4 -4.37 9.23 27.76
N PHE A 5 -3.46 9.87 27.00
CA PHE A 5 -3.05 11.26 27.21
C PHE A 5 -4.06 12.32 26.75
N LEU A 6 -5.03 11.95 25.94
CA LEU A 6 -6.03 12.88 25.39
C LEU A 6 -7.34 12.90 26.20
N ASN A 7 -7.63 11.86 26.98
CA ASN A 7 -8.86 11.76 27.76
C ASN A 7 -8.91 12.69 29.00
N GLU A 8 -7.77 13.12 29.51
CA GLU A 8 -7.71 13.95 30.72
C GLU A 8 -8.01 15.44 30.47
N ASN A 9 -8.06 15.89 29.21
CA ASN A 9 -8.18 17.32 28.88
C ASN A 9 -9.47 17.74 28.17
N TYR A 10 -10.40 16.83 27.90
CA TYR A 10 -11.64 17.16 27.16
C TYR A 10 -12.86 16.64 27.92
N GLY A 11 -13.47 17.52 28.74
CA GLY A 11 -14.82 17.30 29.28
C GLY A 11 -15.84 17.08 28.15
N GLU A 12 -17.08 16.61 28.51
CA GLU A 12 -18.17 16.22 27.59
C GLU A 12 -18.22 16.96 26.25
N LYS A 13 -17.45 16.50 25.26
CA LYS A 13 -17.48 17.00 23.89
C LYS A 13 -17.85 15.87 22.95
N ASN A 14 -18.73 16.15 22.02
CA ASN A 14 -19.01 15.25 20.90
C ASN A 14 -17.72 15.04 20.10
N ILE A 15 -17.16 13.83 20.15
CA ILE A 15 -15.94 13.48 19.43
C ILE A 15 -16.33 12.86 18.09
N ILE A 16 -15.81 13.42 17.00
CA ILE A 16 -15.93 12.85 15.66
C ILE A 16 -14.53 12.43 15.21
N PHE A 17 -14.37 11.14 14.89
CA PHE A 17 -13.16 10.61 14.31
C PHE A 17 -13.29 10.53 12.79
N ALA A 18 -12.43 11.24 12.05
CA ALA A 18 -12.40 11.21 10.59
C ALA A 18 -11.19 10.40 10.10
N THR A 19 -11.44 9.35 9.34
CA THR A 19 -10.41 8.51 8.72
C THR A 19 -10.83 8.08 7.33
N GLY A 20 -9.86 7.90 6.42
CA GLY A 20 -10.10 7.32 5.09
C GLY A 20 -10.31 5.81 5.13
N THR A 21 -9.75 5.14 6.16
CA THR A 21 -9.77 3.69 6.33
C THR A 21 -9.85 3.36 7.81
N PRO A 22 -11.05 3.09 8.35
CA PRO A 22 -11.24 2.76 9.76
C PRO A 22 -10.67 1.38 10.14
N VAL A 23 -10.47 0.51 9.16
CA VAL A 23 -9.87 -0.82 9.31
C VAL A 23 -8.89 -1.01 8.15
N GLU A 24 -7.59 -0.89 8.42
CA GLU A 24 -6.53 -1.12 7.43
C GLU A 24 -5.95 -2.53 7.54
N ASN A 25 -5.62 -2.95 8.76
CA ASN A 25 -4.86 -4.18 9.01
C ASN A 25 -5.53 -5.13 10.00
N SER A 26 -6.40 -4.66 10.89
CA SER A 26 -7.04 -5.52 11.89
C SER A 26 -8.28 -4.89 12.51
N PHE A 27 -9.16 -5.73 13.06
CA PHE A 27 -10.29 -5.28 13.87
C PHE A 27 -9.86 -4.55 15.16
N ALA A 28 -8.62 -4.75 15.62
CA ALA A 28 -8.07 -4.01 16.76
C ALA A 28 -8.03 -2.50 16.50
N GLU A 29 -7.87 -2.07 15.24
CA GLU A 29 -7.92 -0.65 14.87
C GLU A 29 -9.32 -0.08 15.06
N LEU A 30 -10.35 -0.82 14.61
CA LEU A 30 -11.75 -0.46 14.81
C LEU A 30 -12.07 -0.37 16.30
N TRP A 31 -11.66 -1.39 17.08
CA TRP A 31 -11.84 -1.40 18.52
C TRP A 31 -11.18 -0.17 19.17
N SER A 32 -9.94 0.15 18.80
CA SER A 32 -9.23 1.31 19.37
C SER A 32 -9.91 2.65 19.06
N ILE A 33 -10.51 2.80 17.87
CA ILE A 33 -11.26 3.99 17.49
C ILE A 33 -12.51 4.10 18.37
N PHE A 34 -13.26 3.00 18.52
CA PHE A 34 -14.45 2.99 19.34
C PHE A 34 -14.15 3.17 20.83
N ASP A 35 -13.10 2.54 21.35
CA ASP A 35 -12.67 2.69 22.74
C ASP A 35 -12.29 4.15 23.06
N TYR A 36 -11.71 4.86 22.08
CA TYR A 36 -11.38 6.28 22.19
C TYR A 36 -12.64 7.18 22.15
N ILE A 37 -13.59 6.91 21.23
CA ILE A 37 -14.79 7.76 21.03
C ILE A 37 -15.84 7.45 22.08
N MET A 38 -16.04 6.19 22.41
CA MET A 38 -17.05 5.65 23.30
C MET A 38 -16.42 4.57 24.18
N PRO A 39 -15.71 4.94 25.26
CA PRO A 39 -15.08 3.97 26.16
C PRO A 39 -16.07 2.88 26.59
N ASP A 40 -15.59 1.64 26.65
CA ASP A 40 -16.34 0.43 27.04
C ASP A 40 -17.50 0.01 26.12
N TYR A 41 -17.82 0.76 25.04
CA TYR A 41 -18.93 0.43 24.14
C TYR A 41 -18.75 -0.93 23.45
N LEU A 42 -17.54 -1.25 23.01
CA LEU A 42 -17.18 -2.56 22.44
C LEU A 42 -16.56 -3.50 23.48
N PHE A 43 -16.79 -3.22 24.76
CA PHE A 43 -16.21 -3.97 25.88
C PHE A 43 -14.68 -3.93 25.93
N SER A 44 -14.04 -4.72 26.82
CA SER A 44 -12.59 -4.84 26.83
C SER A 44 -12.08 -5.46 25.53
N TYR A 45 -10.84 -5.11 25.14
CA TYR A 45 -10.23 -5.70 23.92
C TYR A 45 -10.17 -7.23 23.95
N ARG A 46 -9.98 -7.81 25.16
CA ARG A 46 -9.99 -9.27 25.33
C ARG A 46 -11.36 -9.86 24.96
N TYR A 47 -12.45 -9.24 25.43
CA TYR A 47 -13.82 -9.67 25.10
C TYR A 47 -14.10 -9.50 23.60
N PHE A 48 -13.78 -8.33 23.05
CA PHE A 48 -13.95 -8.02 21.63
C PHE A 48 -13.21 -9.02 20.73
N ARG A 49 -11.95 -9.32 21.06
CA ARG A 49 -11.16 -10.30 20.32
C ARG A 49 -11.76 -11.70 20.38
N GLN A 50 -12.25 -12.11 21.53
CA GLN A 50 -12.81 -13.46 21.71
C GLN A 50 -14.17 -13.64 21.02
N HIS A 51 -15.04 -12.62 21.03
CA HIS A 51 -16.42 -12.73 20.57
C HIS A 51 -16.65 -12.20 19.15
N TYR A 52 -15.77 -11.33 18.65
CA TYR A 52 -15.90 -10.72 17.33
C TYR A 52 -14.69 -10.98 16.44
N GLU A 53 -13.49 -10.50 16.82
CA GLU A 53 -12.32 -10.56 15.96
C GLU A 53 -11.91 -12.01 15.63
N SER A 54 -11.70 -12.87 16.63
CA SER A 54 -11.25 -14.25 16.38
C SER A 54 -12.30 -15.11 15.67
N PRO A 55 -13.59 -15.09 16.03
CA PRO A 55 -14.61 -15.85 15.30
C PRO A 55 -14.78 -15.40 13.87
N VAL A 56 -14.73 -14.08 13.60
CA VAL A 56 -14.84 -13.56 12.23
C VAL A 56 -13.60 -13.91 11.41
N VAL A 57 -12.40 -13.68 11.99
CA VAL A 57 -11.13 -13.79 11.27
C VAL A 57 -10.69 -15.25 11.06
N LYS A 58 -10.88 -16.12 12.08
CA LYS A 58 -10.39 -17.50 12.03
C LYS A 58 -11.44 -18.48 11.53
N ASP A 59 -12.68 -18.25 11.94
CA ASP A 59 -13.75 -19.24 11.75
C ASP A 59 -14.76 -18.82 10.67
N GLY A 60 -14.58 -17.62 10.07
CA GLY A 60 -15.52 -17.07 9.07
C GLY A 60 -16.95 -16.94 9.61
N ASN A 61 -17.12 -16.70 10.92
CA ASN A 61 -18.43 -16.73 11.57
C ASN A 61 -19.31 -15.53 11.19
N GLU A 62 -20.24 -15.75 10.27
CA GLU A 62 -21.16 -14.74 9.76
C GLU A 62 -22.09 -14.15 10.85
N GLN A 63 -22.43 -14.90 11.87
CA GLN A 63 -23.29 -14.40 12.96
C GLN A 63 -22.53 -13.38 13.84
N ALA A 64 -21.27 -13.70 14.19
CA ALA A 64 -20.41 -12.76 14.93
C ALA A 64 -20.17 -11.47 14.13
N LYS A 65 -19.97 -11.59 12.82
CA LYS A 65 -19.80 -10.51 11.87
C LYS A 65 -21.04 -9.60 11.81
N GLN A 66 -22.23 -10.20 11.58
CA GLN A 66 -23.49 -9.44 11.54
C GLN A 66 -23.79 -8.75 12.89
N SER A 67 -23.45 -9.40 14.00
CA SER A 67 -23.61 -8.83 15.33
C SER A 67 -22.71 -7.60 15.50
N LEU A 68 -21.43 -7.70 15.14
CA LEU A 68 -20.51 -6.55 15.18
C LEU A 68 -20.98 -5.41 14.28
N GLN A 69 -21.39 -5.73 13.04
CA GLN A 69 -21.93 -4.72 12.11
C GLN A 69 -23.12 -3.97 12.68
N ARG A 70 -24.07 -4.68 13.30
CA ARG A 70 -25.26 -4.08 13.90
C ARG A 70 -24.89 -3.08 14.98
N ILE A 71 -23.86 -3.39 15.78
CA ILE A 71 -23.40 -2.55 16.88
C ILE A 71 -22.68 -1.30 16.35
N VAL A 72 -21.80 -1.43 15.36
CA VAL A 72 -20.95 -0.32 14.89
C VAL A 72 -21.61 0.57 13.83
N LYS A 73 -22.48 0.02 13.00
CA LYS A 73 -23.12 0.71 11.87
C LYS A 73 -23.80 2.05 12.23
N PRO A 74 -24.51 2.18 13.36
CA PRO A 74 -25.17 3.45 13.72
C PRO A 74 -24.19 4.61 13.93
N PHE A 75 -22.92 4.32 14.21
CA PHE A 75 -21.89 5.31 14.56
C PHE A 75 -20.89 5.54 13.40
N ILE A 76 -21.03 4.82 12.28
CA ILE A 76 -20.15 4.94 11.14
C ILE A 76 -20.89 5.61 9.97
N LEU A 77 -20.44 6.81 9.60
CA LEU A 77 -20.88 7.46 8.38
C LEU A 77 -19.84 7.28 7.28
N ARG A 78 -20.11 6.37 6.33
CA ARG A 78 -19.25 6.16 5.15
C ARG A 78 -19.80 6.93 3.94
N ARG A 79 -18.96 7.70 3.29
CA ARG A 79 -19.25 8.38 2.03
C ARG A 79 -18.27 7.92 0.97
N MET A 80 -18.77 7.37 -0.13
CA MET A 80 -17.94 7.01 -1.29
C MET A 80 -17.67 8.27 -2.13
N LYS A 81 -16.42 8.45 -2.59
CA LYS A 81 -16.04 9.60 -3.41
C LYS A 81 -16.89 9.71 -4.67
N SER A 82 -17.15 8.58 -5.33
CA SER A 82 -17.99 8.51 -6.55
C SER A 82 -19.41 9.00 -6.36
N GLY A 83 -19.97 8.90 -5.15
CA GLY A 83 -21.34 9.34 -4.86
C GLY A 83 -21.45 10.78 -4.37
N VAL A 84 -20.35 11.42 -4.00
CA VAL A 84 -20.35 12.76 -3.36
C VAL A 84 -19.62 13.80 -4.22
N LEU A 85 -18.57 13.39 -4.94
CA LEU A 85 -17.70 14.28 -5.70
C LEU A 85 -17.91 14.06 -7.21
N THR A 86 -19.05 14.49 -7.72
CA THR A 86 -19.40 14.44 -9.15
C THR A 86 -18.53 15.37 -10.01
N GLU A 87 -17.83 16.32 -9.38
CA GLU A 87 -16.95 17.28 -10.05
C GLU A 87 -15.50 16.76 -10.25
N LEU A 88 -15.16 15.59 -9.68
CA LEU A 88 -13.83 15.03 -9.91
C LEU A 88 -13.71 14.50 -11.35
N PRO A 89 -12.58 14.79 -12.02
CA PRO A 89 -12.33 14.28 -13.37
C PRO A 89 -12.23 12.75 -13.38
N GLU A 90 -12.14 12.17 -14.56
CA GLU A 90 -12.04 10.72 -14.73
C GLU A 90 -10.73 10.19 -14.13
N LYS A 91 -10.82 9.00 -13.54
CA LYS A 91 -9.69 8.24 -13.01
C LYS A 91 -9.59 6.92 -13.76
N THR A 92 -8.47 6.70 -14.45
CA THR A 92 -8.17 5.45 -15.15
C THR A 92 -7.05 4.70 -14.47
N GLU A 93 -7.13 3.37 -14.46
CA GLU A 93 -6.09 2.50 -13.89
C GLU A 93 -5.64 1.49 -14.95
N THR A 94 -4.34 1.48 -15.23
CA THR A 94 -3.71 0.60 -16.21
C THR A 94 -2.61 -0.22 -15.55
N VAL A 95 -2.60 -1.52 -15.80
CA VAL A 95 -1.52 -2.41 -15.36
C VAL A 95 -0.58 -2.65 -16.53
N LEU A 96 0.70 -2.36 -16.31
CA LEU A 96 1.77 -2.62 -17.24
C LEU A 96 2.56 -3.84 -16.78
N LEU A 97 2.62 -4.85 -17.63
CA LEU A 97 3.32 -6.10 -17.37
C LEU A 97 4.68 -6.06 -18.04
N SER A 98 5.75 -6.33 -17.26
CA SER A 98 7.12 -6.50 -17.78
C SER A 98 7.55 -7.96 -17.62
N GLU A 99 8.37 -8.46 -18.52
CA GLU A 99 8.99 -9.78 -18.43
C GLU A 99 10.45 -9.62 -17.97
N MET A 100 10.89 -10.50 -17.06
CA MET A 100 12.27 -10.48 -16.58
C MET A 100 13.24 -10.79 -17.70
N GLU A 101 14.35 -10.07 -17.77
CA GLU A 101 15.50 -10.45 -18.55
C GLU A 101 16.06 -11.82 -18.08
N LYS A 102 16.74 -12.53 -18.96
CA LYS A 102 17.20 -13.91 -18.70
C LYS A 102 18.02 -14.04 -17.42
N GLU A 103 18.93 -13.11 -17.18
CA GLU A 103 19.77 -13.12 -15.98
C GLU A 103 18.93 -12.87 -14.72
N GLN A 104 18.08 -11.85 -14.73
CA GLN A 104 17.15 -11.55 -13.63
C GLN A 104 16.23 -12.74 -13.35
N SER A 105 15.69 -13.39 -14.37
CA SER A 105 14.85 -14.58 -14.25
C SER A 105 15.58 -15.75 -13.60
N GLY A 106 16.86 -15.97 -13.95
CA GLY A 106 17.69 -16.99 -13.32
C GLY A 106 17.90 -16.73 -11.82
N ILE A 107 18.21 -15.48 -11.46
CA ILE A 107 18.36 -15.05 -10.06
C ILE A 107 17.03 -15.22 -9.31
N TYR A 108 15.91 -14.80 -9.91
CA TYR A 108 14.59 -14.93 -9.31
C TYR A 108 14.24 -16.40 -9.02
N SER A 109 14.41 -17.28 -10.02
CA SER A 109 14.09 -18.70 -9.93
C SER A 109 14.92 -19.41 -8.86
N ALA A 110 16.21 -19.09 -8.73
CA ALA A 110 17.07 -19.63 -7.67
C ALA A 110 16.56 -19.23 -6.27
N ASN A 111 16.18 -17.95 -6.09
CA ASN A 111 15.62 -17.49 -4.81
C ASN A 111 14.24 -18.09 -4.53
N VAL A 112 13.38 -18.33 -5.52
CA VAL A 112 12.12 -19.04 -5.35
C VAL A 112 12.34 -20.47 -4.84
N ALA A 113 13.33 -21.19 -5.39
CA ALA A 113 13.67 -22.53 -4.93
C ALA A 113 14.13 -22.54 -3.46
N GLU A 114 14.92 -21.53 -3.06
CA GLU A 114 15.36 -21.34 -1.67
C GLU A 114 14.16 -21.09 -0.73
N VAL A 115 13.22 -20.22 -1.10
CA VAL A 115 12.00 -19.96 -0.30
C VAL A 115 11.16 -21.22 -0.18
N ARG A 116 10.94 -21.95 -1.28
CA ARG A 116 10.17 -23.22 -1.24
C ARG A 116 10.78 -24.24 -0.28
N SER A 117 12.10 -24.40 -0.34
CA SER A 117 12.83 -25.28 0.57
C SER A 117 12.66 -24.86 2.03
N ALA A 118 12.79 -23.56 2.32
CA ALA A 118 12.63 -23.01 3.67
C ALA A 118 11.21 -23.20 4.21
N VAL A 119 10.18 -22.96 3.38
CA VAL A 119 8.77 -23.17 3.78
C VAL A 119 8.46 -24.64 4.05
N THR A 120 8.98 -25.55 3.21
CA THR A 120 8.76 -27.00 3.37
C THR A 120 9.46 -27.54 4.61
N ALA A 121 10.62 -27.00 4.97
CA ALA A 121 11.39 -27.43 6.16
C ALA A 121 10.90 -26.75 7.45
N SER A 122 10.01 -25.75 7.36
CA SER A 122 9.57 -24.96 8.51
C SER A 122 8.61 -25.75 9.41
N ASN A 123 8.88 -25.69 10.72
CA ASN A 123 7.98 -26.22 11.76
C ASN A 123 6.92 -25.18 12.22
N GLY A 124 6.85 -24.03 11.56
CA GLY A 124 5.88 -22.97 11.89
C GLY A 124 6.26 -22.08 13.06
N ASP A 125 7.51 -22.14 13.52
CA ASP A 125 8.02 -21.24 14.54
C ASP A 125 8.06 -19.78 14.07
N ASN A 126 7.87 -18.84 14.99
CA ASN A 126 7.87 -17.40 14.69
C ASN A 126 9.18 -16.90 14.06
N THR A 127 10.32 -17.48 14.48
CA THR A 127 11.64 -17.12 13.94
C THR A 127 11.76 -17.53 12.47
N GLU A 128 11.25 -18.70 12.11
CA GLU A 128 11.23 -19.22 10.76
C GLU A 128 10.26 -18.40 9.87
N LYS A 129 9.09 -18.04 10.39
CA LYS A 129 8.17 -17.14 9.70
C LYS A 129 8.82 -15.79 9.36
N ILE A 130 9.58 -15.20 10.29
CA ILE A 130 10.30 -13.95 10.04
C ILE A 130 11.33 -14.12 8.92
N LYS A 131 12.06 -15.24 8.90
CA LYS A 131 13.01 -15.55 7.82
C LYS A 131 12.31 -15.69 6.47
N ILE A 132 11.22 -16.43 6.41
CA ILE A 132 10.43 -16.59 5.18
C ILE A 132 9.92 -15.24 4.68
N LEU A 133 9.43 -14.37 5.57
CA LEU A 133 9.01 -13.01 5.20
C LEU A 133 10.15 -12.16 4.63
N ALA A 134 11.35 -12.27 5.19
CA ALA A 134 12.53 -11.61 4.65
C ALA A 134 12.87 -12.12 3.24
N MET A 135 12.76 -13.44 3.02
CA MET A 135 12.99 -14.06 1.71
C MET A 135 11.93 -13.63 0.68
N LEU A 136 10.64 -13.56 1.05
CA LEU A 136 9.57 -13.03 0.19
C LEU A 136 9.82 -11.55 -0.16
N THR A 137 10.32 -10.75 0.81
CA THR A 137 10.71 -9.37 0.56
C THR A 137 11.86 -9.30 -0.45
N ARG A 138 12.84 -10.20 -0.34
CA ARG A 138 13.95 -10.31 -1.29
C ARG A 138 13.48 -10.67 -2.69
N LEU A 139 12.52 -11.60 -2.86
CA LEU A 139 11.92 -11.90 -4.15
C LEU A 139 11.28 -10.65 -4.79
N ARG A 140 10.56 -9.85 -4.01
CA ARG A 140 9.96 -8.61 -4.49
C ARG A 140 10.99 -7.56 -4.87
N GLN A 141 12.10 -7.47 -4.14
CA GLN A 141 13.23 -6.61 -4.50
C GLN A 141 13.84 -7.05 -5.84
N ILE A 142 14.04 -8.36 -6.06
CA ILE A 142 14.53 -8.90 -7.32
C ILE A 142 13.55 -8.59 -8.47
N CYS A 143 12.23 -8.59 -8.24
CA CYS A 143 11.25 -8.16 -9.24
C CYS A 143 11.40 -6.68 -9.60
N CYS A 144 11.76 -5.83 -8.65
CA CYS A 144 12.00 -4.42 -8.88
C CYS A 144 13.29 -4.18 -9.65
N ASP A 145 14.39 -4.62 -9.06
CA ASP A 145 15.74 -4.61 -9.64
C ASP A 145 16.64 -5.54 -8.80
N PRO A 146 17.37 -6.49 -9.41
CA PRO A 146 18.30 -7.33 -8.65
C PRO A 146 19.41 -6.57 -7.92
N ALA A 147 19.76 -5.37 -8.37
CA ALA A 147 20.74 -4.51 -7.69
C ALA A 147 20.30 -4.11 -6.25
N LEU A 148 19.02 -4.25 -5.91
CA LEU A 148 18.54 -4.04 -4.53
C LEU A 148 19.00 -5.13 -3.56
N VAL A 149 19.49 -6.26 -4.08
CA VAL A 149 19.88 -7.45 -3.31
C VAL A 149 21.33 -7.85 -3.57
N TYR A 150 21.82 -7.58 -4.77
CA TYR A 150 23.14 -8.00 -5.23
C TYR A 150 23.94 -6.79 -5.72
N ASP A 151 24.91 -6.33 -4.91
CA ASP A 151 25.70 -5.11 -5.19
C ASP A 151 26.45 -5.15 -6.53
N ASN A 152 26.79 -6.35 -7.01
CA ASN A 152 27.54 -6.54 -8.26
C ASN A 152 26.62 -6.83 -9.47
N TYR A 153 25.31 -6.63 -9.36
CA TYR A 153 24.42 -6.80 -10.48
C TYR A 153 24.57 -5.63 -11.45
N ASN A 154 24.97 -5.95 -12.70
CA ASN A 154 25.13 -4.98 -13.78
C ASN A 154 24.19 -5.27 -14.97
N GLY A 155 23.25 -6.21 -14.79
CA GLY A 155 22.24 -6.54 -15.77
C GLY A 155 21.15 -5.49 -15.88
N LYS A 156 20.24 -5.68 -16.82
CA LYS A 156 19.08 -4.80 -17.01
C LYS A 156 17.89 -5.27 -16.19
N SER A 157 17.07 -4.34 -15.73
CA SER A 157 15.74 -4.59 -15.19
C SER A 157 14.70 -4.08 -16.19
N ALA A 158 13.98 -5.01 -16.84
CA ALA A 158 12.97 -4.65 -17.83
C ALA A 158 11.88 -3.73 -17.24
N LYS A 159 11.53 -3.94 -15.97
CA LYS A 159 10.58 -3.07 -15.26
C LYS A 159 11.12 -1.64 -15.10
N LEU A 160 12.41 -1.50 -14.78
CA LEU A 160 13.03 -0.17 -14.67
C LEU A 160 13.05 0.54 -16.02
N GLU A 161 13.45 -0.15 -17.09
CA GLU A 161 13.46 0.45 -18.43
C GLU A 161 12.03 0.88 -18.84
N GLN A 162 11.04 0.02 -18.69
CA GLN A 162 9.63 0.34 -18.97
C GLN A 162 9.14 1.54 -18.12
N CYS A 163 9.55 1.61 -16.85
CA CYS A 163 9.22 2.74 -15.98
C CYS A 163 9.83 4.04 -16.51
N MET A 164 11.11 4.01 -16.88
CA MET A 164 11.80 5.21 -17.35
C MET A 164 11.26 5.70 -18.70
N GLU A 165 10.92 4.79 -19.63
CA GLU A 165 10.23 5.12 -20.88
C GLU A 165 8.87 5.81 -20.62
N LEU A 166 8.09 5.27 -19.68
CA LEU A 166 6.81 5.87 -19.27
C LEU A 166 7.02 7.26 -18.67
N VAL A 167 7.99 7.42 -17.76
CA VAL A 167 8.31 8.71 -17.14
C VAL A 167 8.72 9.73 -18.19
N GLU A 168 9.61 9.36 -19.11
CA GLU A 168 10.07 10.24 -20.19
C GLU A 168 8.91 10.68 -21.10
N SER A 169 8.07 9.74 -21.49
CA SER A 169 6.87 10.03 -22.30
C SER A 169 5.92 11.00 -21.60
N CYS A 170 5.65 10.79 -20.29
CA CYS A 170 4.80 11.67 -19.50
C CYS A 170 5.39 13.07 -19.38
N VAL A 171 6.68 13.18 -19.07
CA VAL A 171 7.36 14.49 -18.91
C VAL A 171 7.38 15.24 -20.22
N ASN A 172 7.72 14.60 -21.35
CA ASN A 172 7.75 15.19 -22.68
C ASN A 172 6.35 15.64 -23.14
N SER A 173 5.29 15.00 -22.63
CA SER A 173 3.89 15.37 -22.88
C SER A 173 3.37 16.46 -21.93
N GLY A 174 4.20 17.00 -21.03
CA GLY A 174 3.82 18.06 -20.10
C GLY A 174 2.99 17.60 -18.90
N HIS A 175 3.02 16.30 -18.59
CA HIS A 175 2.40 15.74 -17.40
C HIS A 175 3.30 15.87 -16.18
N LYS A 176 2.67 15.97 -15.00
CA LYS A 176 3.35 15.83 -13.70
C LYS A 176 2.98 14.52 -13.08
N LEU A 177 3.98 13.80 -12.56
CA LEU A 177 3.77 12.45 -12.05
C LEU A 177 4.26 12.24 -10.62
N LEU A 178 3.55 11.35 -9.93
CA LEU A 178 3.96 10.78 -8.64
C LEU A 178 4.43 9.36 -8.90
N LEU A 179 5.62 9.00 -8.43
CA LEU A 179 6.12 7.64 -8.48
C LEU A 179 6.26 7.11 -7.05
N PHE A 180 5.53 6.05 -6.75
CA PHE A 180 5.53 5.39 -5.46
C PHE A 180 6.28 4.06 -5.50
N SER A 181 7.13 3.84 -4.51
CA SER A 181 7.71 2.52 -4.21
C SER A 181 7.74 2.29 -2.69
N GLN A 182 7.63 1.03 -2.27
CA GLN A 182 7.88 0.68 -0.88
C GLN A 182 9.37 0.67 -0.53
N PHE A 183 10.24 0.44 -1.52
CA PHE A 183 11.68 0.38 -1.36
C PHE A 183 12.31 1.74 -1.63
N THR A 184 12.86 2.36 -0.58
CA THR A 184 13.55 3.65 -0.73
C THR A 184 14.79 3.54 -1.63
N SER A 185 15.51 2.43 -1.54
CA SER A 185 16.63 2.12 -2.43
C SER A 185 16.24 2.02 -3.91
N MET A 186 14.99 1.60 -4.21
CA MET A 186 14.50 1.66 -5.59
C MET A 186 14.27 3.10 -6.06
N LEU A 187 13.78 3.96 -5.16
CA LEU A 187 13.66 5.39 -5.47
C LEU A 187 15.02 6.04 -5.73
N ASP A 188 16.08 5.60 -5.04
CA ASP A 188 17.44 6.07 -5.28
C ASP A 188 17.94 5.65 -6.66
N ILE A 189 17.65 4.41 -7.13
CA ILE A 189 17.97 3.95 -8.48
C ILE A 189 17.22 4.78 -9.54
N VAL A 190 15.92 5.00 -9.34
CA VAL A 190 15.12 5.84 -10.23
C VAL A 190 15.64 7.27 -10.27
N ALA A 191 16.01 7.84 -9.11
CA ALA A 191 16.57 9.18 -8.99
C ALA A 191 17.87 9.32 -9.82
N ALA A 192 18.78 8.35 -9.71
CA ALA A 192 20.02 8.34 -10.50
C ALA A 192 19.75 8.28 -12.02
N ARG A 193 18.70 7.58 -12.45
CA ARG A 193 18.28 7.54 -13.87
C ARG A 193 17.71 8.90 -14.30
N LEU A 194 16.89 9.55 -13.46
CA LEU A 194 16.33 10.89 -13.72
C LEU A 194 17.44 11.94 -13.82
N ASP A 195 18.44 11.88 -12.93
CA ASP A 195 19.62 12.75 -13.00
C ASP A 195 20.36 12.61 -14.34
N GLY A 196 20.56 11.35 -14.80
CA GLY A 196 21.16 11.06 -16.11
C GLY A 196 20.36 11.58 -17.31
N MET A 197 19.03 11.73 -17.13
CA MET A 197 18.12 12.29 -18.16
C MET A 197 17.92 13.81 -18.02
N GLY A 198 18.48 14.45 -16.99
CA GLY A 198 18.29 15.88 -16.70
C GLY A 198 16.85 16.23 -16.26
N ILE A 199 16.09 15.27 -15.79
CA ILE A 199 14.70 15.46 -15.31
C ILE A 199 14.72 15.88 -13.86
N ARG A 200 14.11 17.04 -13.52
CA ARG A 200 13.99 17.51 -12.14
C ARG A 200 12.95 16.75 -11.37
N TYR A 201 13.26 16.41 -10.13
CA TYR A 201 12.37 15.68 -9.26
C TYR A 201 12.47 16.15 -7.80
N PHE A 202 11.44 15.86 -7.02
CA PHE A 202 11.49 15.84 -5.57
C PHE A 202 11.50 14.40 -5.08
N MET A 203 12.13 14.15 -3.91
CA MET A 203 12.11 12.85 -3.24
C MET A 203 11.64 13.00 -1.80
N LEU A 204 10.60 12.24 -1.42
CA LEU A 204 10.03 12.21 -0.09
C LEU A 204 10.08 10.80 0.49
N THR A 205 10.82 10.65 1.59
CA THR A 205 10.97 9.40 2.32
C THR A 205 10.59 9.56 3.79
N GLY A 206 10.66 8.48 4.56
CA GLY A 206 10.39 8.51 6.00
C GLY A 206 11.32 9.44 6.79
N SER A 207 12.55 9.67 6.31
CA SER A 207 13.54 10.55 6.92
C SER A 207 13.32 12.04 6.65
N THR A 208 12.45 12.41 5.69
CA THR A 208 12.19 13.82 5.33
C THR A 208 11.49 14.56 6.46
N LYS A 209 12.07 15.66 6.93
CA LYS A 209 11.52 16.47 8.03
C LYS A 209 10.17 17.11 7.66
N PRO A 210 9.22 17.28 8.60
CA PRO A 210 7.87 17.82 8.32
C PRO A 210 7.86 19.16 7.58
N ALA A 211 8.73 20.12 7.96
CA ALA A 211 8.83 21.40 7.29
C ALA A 211 9.29 21.29 5.83
N GLN A 212 10.21 20.38 5.53
CA GLN A 212 10.66 20.12 4.16
C GLN A 212 9.56 19.48 3.32
N ARG A 213 8.77 18.55 3.92
CA ARG A 213 7.62 17.91 3.23
C ARG A 213 6.64 18.95 2.71
N LEU A 214 6.24 19.91 3.57
CA LEU A 214 5.30 20.96 3.19
C LEU A 214 5.88 21.85 2.08
N LYS A 215 7.16 22.23 2.18
CA LYS A 215 7.84 23.01 1.15
C LYS A 215 7.87 22.28 -0.19
N MET A 216 8.26 21.00 -0.22
CA MET A 216 8.30 20.19 -1.45
C MET A 216 6.91 20.07 -2.10
N VAL A 217 5.86 19.84 -1.30
CA VAL A 217 4.47 19.74 -1.79
C VAL A 217 4.02 21.04 -2.42
N ASN A 218 4.27 22.18 -1.76
CA ASN A 218 3.89 23.49 -2.29
C ASN A 218 4.66 23.81 -3.58
N SER A 219 5.98 23.58 -3.59
CA SER A 219 6.80 23.79 -4.79
C SER A 219 6.34 22.89 -5.94
N PHE A 220 6.13 21.60 -5.71
CA PHE A 220 5.66 20.68 -6.75
C PHE A 220 4.34 21.11 -7.37
N ASN A 221 3.39 21.61 -6.58
CA ASN A 221 2.10 22.06 -7.12
C ASN A 221 2.20 23.38 -7.91
N SER A 222 3.25 24.20 -7.71
CA SER A 222 3.35 25.55 -8.28
C SER A 222 4.49 25.75 -9.27
N ASP A 223 5.57 24.95 -9.21
CA ASP A 223 6.72 25.04 -10.11
C ASP A 223 6.61 24.07 -11.29
N ASP A 224 7.65 23.98 -12.10
CA ASP A 224 7.73 23.13 -13.29
C ASP A 224 8.41 21.76 -13.05
N THR A 225 8.65 21.38 -11.80
CA THR A 225 9.17 20.04 -11.46
C THR A 225 8.14 18.97 -11.84
N SER A 226 8.55 18.03 -12.70
CA SER A 226 7.63 17.07 -13.31
C SER A 226 7.45 15.78 -12.52
N VAL A 227 8.43 15.40 -11.69
CA VAL A 227 8.45 14.10 -11.00
C VAL A 227 8.51 14.28 -9.50
N PHE A 228 7.70 13.50 -8.76
CA PHE A 228 7.81 13.38 -7.32
C PHE A 228 7.95 11.90 -6.93
N LEU A 229 9.13 11.53 -6.45
CA LEU A 229 9.44 10.20 -5.93
C LEU A 229 9.01 10.11 -4.46
N ILE A 230 8.18 9.16 -4.11
CA ILE A 230 7.58 9.08 -2.78
C ILE A 230 7.65 7.66 -2.24
N SER A 231 8.23 7.46 -1.05
CA SER A 231 8.12 6.16 -0.41
C SER A 231 6.67 5.94 0.05
N LEU A 232 6.11 4.75 -0.21
CA LEU A 232 4.71 4.45 0.04
C LEU A 232 4.30 4.71 1.49
N LYS A 233 5.18 4.38 2.46
CA LYS A 233 4.96 4.65 3.88
C LYS A 233 4.91 6.15 4.21
N ALA A 234 5.71 6.97 3.55
CA ALA A 234 5.73 8.42 3.75
C ALA A 234 4.54 9.10 3.05
N GLY A 235 4.07 8.54 1.93
CA GLY A 235 2.91 9.01 1.19
C GLY A 235 1.58 8.87 1.95
N GLY A 236 1.49 8.05 2.99
CA GLY A 236 0.31 7.88 3.83
C GLY A 236 -0.10 9.13 4.64
N THR A 237 0.73 10.15 4.75
CA THR A 237 0.48 11.36 5.56
C THR A 237 -0.14 12.49 4.73
N GLY A 238 -1.45 12.57 4.63
CA GLY A 238 -2.28 13.75 4.26
C GLY A 238 -1.77 14.74 3.19
N LEU A 239 -0.83 14.36 2.31
CA LEU A 239 -0.26 15.23 1.28
C LEU A 239 -1.32 15.62 0.26
N ASN A 240 -1.29 16.86 -0.23
CA ASN A 240 -2.12 17.34 -1.32
C ASN A 240 -1.26 17.60 -2.56
N LEU A 241 -1.31 16.69 -3.55
CA LEU A 241 -0.46 16.69 -4.74
C LEU A 241 -1.30 16.76 -6.01
N THR A 242 -2.31 17.65 -6.01
CA THR A 242 -3.23 17.88 -7.14
C THR A 242 -2.58 18.49 -8.38
N GLY A 243 -1.31 18.89 -8.28
CA GLY A 243 -0.51 19.26 -9.45
C GLY A 243 -0.18 18.08 -10.36
N ALA A 244 -0.18 16.85 -9.84
CA ALA A 244 0.06 15.64 -10.63
C ALA A 244 -1.23 15.11 -11.26
N ASP A 245 -1.13 14.64 -12.49
CA ASP A 245 -2.19 13.96 -13.24
C ASP A 245 -1.80 12.52 -13.65
N VAL A 246 -0.59 12.08 -13.32
CA VAL A 246 -0.12 10.71 -13.49
C VAL A 246 0.38 10.15 -12.15
N VAL A 247 0.04 8.91 -11.85
CA VAL A 247 0.52 8.16 -10.67
C VAL A 247 1.10 6.83 -11.13
N ILE A 248 2.33 6.54 -10.73
CA ILE A 248 2.99 5.28 -11.01
C ILE A 248 3.24 4.54 -9.70
N HIS A 249 2.69 3.34 -9.57
CA HIS A 249 3.07 2.38 -8.54
C HIS A 249 4.13 1.45 -9.13
N TYR A 250 5.36 1.60 -8.68
CA TYR A 250 6.49 0.84 -9.20
C TYR A 250 6.43 -0.64 -8.79
N ASP A 251 5.99 -0.91 -7.56
CA ASP A 251 5.83 -2.23 -6.99
C ASP A 251 4.48 -2.37 -6.28
N PRO A 252 3.82 -3.55 -6.34
CA PRO A 252 2.55 -3.77 -5.68
C PRO A 252 2.74 -3.88 -4.16
N TRP A 253 1.77 -3.38 -3.41
CA TRP A 253 1.73 -3.50 -1.95
C TRP A 253 0.74 -4.59 -1.53
N TRP A 254 1.03 -5.29 -0.44
CA TRP A 254 0.11 -6.30 0.10
C TRP A 254 -1.28 -5.75 0.45
N ASN A 255 -1.34 -4.50 0.86
CA ASN A 255 -2.57 -3.78 1.19
C ASN A 255 -2.93 -2.79 0.07
N SER A 256 -3.98 -3.11 -0.69
CA SER A 256 -4.50 -2.24 -1.76
C SER A 256 -4.99 -0.88 -1.26
N SER A 257 -5.44 -0.79 0.02
CA SER A 257 -5.86 0.48 0.61
C SER A 257 -4.73 1.50 0.67
N ALA A 258 -3.49 1.06 0.94
CA ALA A 258 -2.33 1.95 0.96
C ALA A 258 -1.99 2.49 -0.44
N GLU A 259 -2.11 1.67 -1.50
CA GLU A 259 -1.97 2.12 -2.88
C GLU A 259 -3.06 3.12 -3.27
N ASN A 260 -4.32 2.82 -2.91
CA ASN A 260 -5.44 3.72 -3.15
C ASN A 260 -5.26 5.05 -2.42
N GLN A 261 -4.83 5.04 -1.16
CA GLN A 261 -4.49 6.26 -0.42
C GLN A 261 -3.37 7.05 -1.09
N ALA A 262 -2.35 6.39 -1.62
CA ALA A 262 -1.28 7.04 -2.35
C ALA A 262 -1.80 7.71 -3.64
N SER A 263 -2.60 7.00 -4.44
CA SER A 263 -3.24 7.56 -5.63
C SER A 263 -4.18 8.73 -5.31
N ASP A 264 -4.85 8.69 -4.16
CA ASP A 264 -5.72 9.74 -3.66
C ASP A 264 -4.99 11.03 -3.27
N ARG A 265 -3.66 11.08 -3.35
CA ARG A 265 -2.89 12.33 -3.22
C ARG A 265 -3.00 13.22 -4.46
N ALA A 266 -3.10 12.60 -5.64
CA ALA A 266 -3.37 13.28 -6.91
C ALA A 266 -4.89 13.39 -7.17
N TYR A 267 -5.64 12.31 -6.93
CA TYR A 267 -7.09 12.25 -7.17
C TYR A 267 -7.88 12.78 -5.97
N ARG A 268 -7.93 14.09 -5.84
CA ARG A 268 -8.50 14.79 -4.68
C ARG A 268 -9.26 16.04 -5.11
N ILE A 269 -10.09 16.60 -4.22
CA ILE A 269 -10.74 17.91 -4.41
C ILE A 269 -9.69 18.95 -4.80
N GLY A 270 -9.92 19.63 -5.92
CA GLY A 270 -9.01 20.59 -6.54
C GLY A 270 -8.26 20.02 -7.76
N GLN A 271 -8.35 18.72 -8.03
CA GLN A 271 -7.86 18.13 -9.28
C GLN A 271 -8.75 18.56 -10.46
N LYS A 272 -8.12 19.06 -11.53
CA LYS A 272 -8.81 19.57 -12.73
C LYS A 272 -8.55 18.72 -13.97
N LYS A 273 -7.55 17.81 -13.92
CA LYS A 273 -7.16 16.94 -15.03
C LYS A 273 -7.57 15.51 -14.74
N ASN A 274 -7.83 14.72 -15.80
CA ASN A 274 -7.99 13.27 -15.66
C ASN A 274 -6.75 12.66 -15.05
N VAL A 275 -6.92 11.73 -14.11
CA VAL A 275 -5.80 11.09 -13.41
C VAL A 275 -5.58 9.70 -13.97
N GLN A 276 -4.37 9.45 -14.46
CA GLN A 276 -3.95 8.14 -14.96
C GLN A 276 -3.08 7.45 -13.91
N ILE A 277 -3.45 6.22 -13.56
CA ILE A 277 -2.70 5.40 -12.60
C ILE A 277 -2.11 4.21 -13.34
N TYR A 278 -0.80 4.07 -13.24
CA TYR A 278 -0.06 2.94 -13.78
C TYR A 278 0.47 2.06 -12.65
N LYS A 279 0.24 0.75 -12.75
CA LYS A 279 0.79 -0.26 -11.84
C LYS A 279 1.75 -1.14 -12.61
N LEU A 280 3.03 -1.12 -12.22
CA LEU A 280 4.05 -1.93 -12.86
C LEU A 280 4.15 -3.28 -12.15
N ILE A 281 4.00 -4.36 -12.91
CA ILE A 281 3.99 -5.73 -12.39
C ILE A 281 4.92 -6.58 -13.24
N THR A 282 5.78 -7.34 -12.59
CA THR A 282 6.61 -8.33 -13.27
C THR A 282 5.82 -9.63 -13.45
N ARG A 283 5.68 -10.06 -14.71
CA ARG A 283 4.90 -11.24 -15.11
C ARG A 283 5.50 -12.53 -14.56
N ASN A 284 4.65 -13.52 -14.25
CA ASN A 284 5.03 -14.83 -13.71
C ASN A 284 5.88 -14.76 -12.44
N THR A 285 5.53 -13.85 -11.54
CA THR A 285 6.23 -13.63 -10.27
C THR A 285 5.28 -13.44 -9.10
N ILE A 286 5.86 -13.36 -7.90
CA ILE A 286 5.15 -13.04 -6.66
C ILE A 286 4.32 -11.74 -6.77
N GLU A 287 4.73 -10.79 -7.62
CA GLU A 287 3.98 -9.53 -7.76
C GLU A 287 2.63 -9.73 -8.44
N GLU A 288 2.57 -10.61 -9.43
CA GLU A 288 1.31 -10.98 -10.09
C GLU A 288 0.37 -11.68 -9.10
N LYS A 289 0.91 -12.56 -8.26
CA LYS A 289 0.16 -13.23 -7.20
C LYS A 289 -0.33 -12.25 -6.12
N ILE A 290 0.48 -11.28 -5.72
CA ILE A 290 0.06 -10.21 -4.80
C ILE A 290 -1.14 -9.45 -5.38
N ARG A 291 -1.09 -9.12 -6.67
CA ARG A 291 -2.17 -8.43 -7.36
C ARG A 291 -3.45 -9.29 -7.42
N GLU A 292 -3.34 -10.58 -7.74
CA GLU A 292 -4.47 -11.51 -7.71
C GLU A 292 -5.13 -11.52 -6.31
N LEU A 293 -4.31 -11.59 -5.26
CA LEU A 293 -4.80 -11.51 -3.87
C LEU A 293 -5.46 -10.17 -3.55
N GLN A 294 -4.90 -9.05 -4.03
CA GLN A 294 -5.52 -7.74 -3.85
C GLN A 294 -6.91 -7.68 -4.51
N GLN A 295 -7.05 -8.22 -5.74
CA GLN A 295 -8.32 -8.24 -6.48
C GLN A 295 -9.36 -9.13 -5.79
N ALA A 296 -8.97 -10.32 -5.34
CA ALA A 296 -9.84 -11.21 -4.57
C ALA A 296 -10.34 -10.53 -3.28
N LYS A 297 -9.46 -9.77 -2.60
CA LYS A 297 -9.78 -9.06 -1.35
C LYS A 297 -10.53 -7.75 -1.55
N SER A 298 -10.42 -7.07 -2.69
CA SER A 298 -11.16 -5.84 -2.94
C SER A 298 -12.68 -6.06 -2.95
N GLY A 299 -13.14 -7.22 -3.40
CA GLY A 299 -14.52 -7.68 -3.23
C GLY A 299 -14.92 -7.93 -1.76
N LEU A 300 -13.95 -8.24 -0.89
CA LEU A 300 -14.16 -8.54 0.53
C LEU A 300 -14.07 -7.31 1.44
N ALA A 301 -13.29 -6.29 1.11
CA ALA A 301 -13.22 -5.04 1.89
C ALA A 301 -14.55 -4.25 1.85
N ASP A 302 -15.29 -4.35 0.75
CA ASP A 302 -16.69 -3.89 0.71
C ASP A 302 -17.59 -4.73 1.62
N ILE A 303 -17.25 -5.98 1.87
CA ILE A 303 -17.93 -6.87 2.80
C ILE A 303 -17.63 -6.58 4.28
N VAL A 304 -16.61 -5.80 4.75
CA VAL A 304 -16.36 -5.55 6.20
C VAL A 304 -16.92 -4.23 6.71
N LEU A 305 -16.99 -3.21 5.93
CA LEU A 305 -17.94 -2.09 6.22
C LEU A 305 -19.34 -2.42 5.71
N SER A 306 -19.47 -3.46 4.92
CA SER A 306 -20.52 -4.40 4.65
C SER A 306 -20.13 -5.86 5.03
N GLY A 307 -19.10 -6.09 5.84
CA GLY A 307 -18.78 -7.33 6.52
C GLY A 307 -17.74 -8.28 5.89
N GLY A 308 -16.51 -7.95 5.72
CA GLY A 308 -15.53 -8.88 5.16
C GLY A 308 -14.08 -8.72 5.61
N GLU A 309 -13.36 -9.76 5.51
CA GLU A 309 -12.18 -10.21 6.23
C GLU A 309 -10.82 -9.57 5.86
N ASN A 310 -9.91 -9.76 6.82
CA ASN A 310 -8.43 -9.87 6.74
C ASN A 310 -7.71 -9.03 5.68
N SER A 311 -7.26 -7.88 6.10
CA SER A 311 -6.07 -7.23 5.54
C SER A 311 -4.90 -8.22 5.56
N GLY A 312 -4.28 -8.41 4.39
CA GLY A 312 -3.21 -9.38 4.16
C GLY A 312 -1.99 -9.17 5.03
N ASN A 313 -2.07 -9.62 6.27
CA ASN A 313 -0.91 -9.77 7.11
C ASN A 313 -0.23 -11.08 6.68
N ILE A 314 0.89 -10.98 5.96
CA ILE A 314 1.70 -12.13 5.54
C ILE A 314 2.06 -13.01 6.74
N MET A 315 2.17 -12.43 7.94
CA MET A 315 2.45 -13.19 9.18
C MET A 315 1.35 -14.17 9.56
N SER A 316 0.13 -14.03 9.04
CA SER A 316 -0.98 -14.96 9.28
C SER A 316 -1.13 -16.01 8.17
N MET A 317 -0.36 -15.94 7.09
CA MET A 317 -0.43 -16.91 6.00
C MET A 317 0.07 -18.30 6.44
N THR A 318 -0.60 -19.34 5.95
CA THR A 318 -0.16 -20.72 6.12
C THR A 318 0.99 -21.05 5.17
N SER A 319 1.67 -22.18 5.42
CA SER A 319 2.73 -22.65 4.52
C SER A 319 2.19 -22.94 3.11
N GLU A 320 0.98 -23.46 3.01
CA GLU A 320 0.29 -23.73 1.74
C GLU A 320 0.01 -22.45 0.96
N GLU A 321 -0.50 -21.41 1.64
CA GLU A 321 -0.74 -20.09 1.03
C GLU A 321 0.55 -19.44 0.53
N ILE A 322 1.65 -19.57 1.29
CA ILE A 322 2.96 -19.06 0.85
C ILE A 322 3.48 -19.84 -0.37
N LEU A 323 3.32 -21.17 -0.39
CA LEU A 323 3.71 -21.98 -1.55
C LEU A 323 2.86 -21.65 -2.80
N GLU A 324 1.59 -21.28 -2.63
CA GLU A 324 0.73 -20.82 -3.72
C GLU A 324 1.23 -19.48 -4.33
N LEU A 325 1.75 -18.57 -3.51
CA LEU A 325 2.38 -17.33 -3.99
C LEU A 325 3.60 -17.55 -4.89
N LEU A 326 4.20 -18.75 -4.78
CA LEU A 326 5.43 -19.08 -5.51
C LEU A 326 5.17 -19.93 -6.78
N LYS A 327 3.92 -20.26 -7.07
CA LYS A 327 3.52 -20.94 -8.31
C LYS A 327 3.46 -19.96 -9.47
#